data_2fe904698504a65826bb22d71109fa26
#
_entry.id   2fe904698504a65826bb22d71109fa26
#
_cell.length_a   1.000
_cell.length_b   1.000
_cell.length_c   1.000
_cell.angle_alpha   90.00
_cell.angle_beta   90.00
_cell.angle_gamma   90.00
#
_symmetry.space_group_name_H-M   'P 1'
#
loop_
_entity.id
_entity.type
_entity.pdbx_description
1 polymer ?
#
loop_
_entity_poly.entity_id
_entity_poly.type
_entity_poly.pdbx_seq_one_letter_code
_entity_poly.pdbx_strand_id
1 'polypeptide(L)'
;NWQPGSSYNFMSLMHEIGHALGLAHPFSEEGSGSTDVLPASKDVRNYSIMSYTNPSDDYFTYAENGDYQYLISSTPMVYDIAAIQYLYGPATNNTGDTTFTYVADQPFVEAIWDSSGNDTLDLSNFLEACTVSLVPGAYSTIACTNWSMTDNFGIAHGSIIENVTGGAGGDTIIGNDSNNIVIGGAGDDILTGGAGLDSFRFLYESGSDTVTDFSVTDDNLMFFDSGGVEINSSSLIESNNDAGDVVLTASNGSNVTLQGISTYSLVVPSLNGTVKSNSGTVLENVVVKGFDLNGNEVASTVSDVSGQFSFNTTEDITLTIEKDFANNNIVTVRDALDALKLSIGMTKSDGTINPLDFIAADMNQDGKVSVRDALDILKYSLNMESSTAHWKFVPEDLDTSNISRSAVTYDNSLSVDFSEIQSEHSFLGILVGDVNGTV
;
A
#
# COMPACT_ATOMS: atom_id res chain seq x y z
N ASN A 1 -15.95 -34.21 23.12
CA ASN A 1 -14.59 -33.62 23.14
C ASN A 1 -14.71 -32.20 22.66
N TRP A 2 -14.33 -31.26 23.52
CA TRP A 2 -14.23 -29.85 23.15
C TRP A 2 -12.93 -29.65 22.34
N GLN A 3 -13.07 -29.46 21.06
CA GLN A 3 -11.94 -29.09 20.20
C GLN A 3 -12.25 -27.69 19.63
N PRO A 4 -11.34 -26.70 19.71
CA PRO A 4 -11.45 -25.49 18.93
C PRO A 4 -11.50 -25.85 17.43
N GLY A 5 -12.31 -25.13 16.67
CA GLY A 5 -12.51 -25.37 15.26
C GLY A 5 -13.92 -25.88 14.95
N SER A 6 -14.18 -26.29 13.73
CA SER A 6 -15.50 -26.57 13.13
C SER A 6 -16.26 -27.77 13.73
N SER A 7 -16.27 -27.94 15.05
CA SER A 7 -17.07 -28.98 15.70
C SER A 7 -18.41 -28.43 16.21
N TYR A 8 -19.48 -29.23 16.10
CA TYR A 8 -20.82 -28.86 16.58
C TYR A 8 -20.79 -28.40 18.05
N ASN A 9 -20.03 -29.09 18.90
CA ASN A 9 -19.92 -28.73 20.32
C ASN A 9 -19.26 -27.37 20.53
N PHE A 10 -18.29 -27.02 19.72
CA PHE A 10 -17.62 -25.70 19.78
C PHE A 10 -18.56 -24.59 19.34
N MET A 11 -19.26 -24.77 18.21
CA MET A 11 -20.26 -23.82 17.73
C MET A 11 -21.40 -23.65 18.75
N SER A 12 -21.90 -24.77 19.36
CA SER A 12 -22.93 -24.69 20.41
C SER A 12 -22.44 -23.90 21.62
N LEU A 13 -21.16 -24.04 22.02
CA LEU A 13 -20.62 -23.21 23.09
C LEU A 13 -20.59 -21.71 22.70
N MET A 14 -20.19 -21.38 21.51
CA MET A 14 -20.21 -19.98 21.03
C MET A 14 -21.64 -19.44 20.99
N HIS A 15 -22.61 -20.25 20.57
CA HIS A 15 -24.03 -19.92 20.57
C HIS A 15 -24.54 -19.57 22.00
N GLU A 16 -24.27 -20.43 23.00
CA GLU A 16 -24.66 -20.16 24.38
C GLU A 16 -23.95 -18.95 24.99
N ILE A 17 -22.69 -18.72 24.61
CA ILE A 17 -21.96 -17.50 24.96
C ILE A 17 -22.63 -16.29 24.30
N GLY A 18 -23.08 -16.41 23.06
CA GLY A 18 -23.85 -15.37 22.37
C GLY A 18 -25.08 -14.94 23.17
N HIS A 19 -25.88 -15.90 23.67
CA HIS A 19 -27.01 -15.63 24.56
C HIS A 19 -26.58 -14.94 25.86
N ALA A 20 -25.50 -15.40 26.48
CA ALA A 20 -24.97 -14.79 27.68
C ALA A 20 -24.49 -13.34 27.47
N LEU A 21 -24.10 -12.97 26.23
CA LEU A 21 -23.74 -11.64 25.81
C LEU A 21 -24.93 -10.82 25.31
N GLY A 22 -26.13 -11.37 25.29
CA GLY A 22 -27.36 -10.65 24.94
C GLY A 22 -27.84 -10.83 23.50
N LEU A 23 -27.25 -11.75 22.74
CA LEU A 23 -27.75 -12.11 21.41
C LEU A 23 -29.03 -12.94 21.52
N ALA A 24 -30.01 -12.65 20.69
CA ALA A 24 -31.22 -13.45 20.51
C ALA A 24 -31.09 -14.33 19.26
N HIS A 25 -31.98 -15.32 19.14
CA HIS A 25 -32.11 -16.05 17.89
C HIS A 25 -32.57 -15.12 16.75
N PRO A 26 -32.10 -15.33 15.51
CA PRO A 26 -32.45 -14.49 14.38
C PRO A 26 -33.87 -14.73 13.82
N PHE A 27 -34.64 -15.62 14.43
CA PHE A 27 -36.02 -15.97 14.07
C PHE A 27 -36.99 -15.64 15.19
N SER A 28 -38.28 -15.57 14.86
CA SER A 28 -39.33 -15.31 15.84
C SER A 28 -39.58 -16.55 16.74
N GLU A 29 -39.33 -16.41 18.03
CA GLU A 29 -39.69 -17.45 19.00
C GLU A 29 -41.14 -17.34 19.42
N GLU A 30 -41.81 -18.52 19.61
CA GLU A 30 -43.17 -18.60 20.06
C GLU A 30 -43.30 -17.95 21.44
N GLY A 31 -44.05 -16.85 21.51
CA GLY A 31 -44.26 -16.10 22.77
C GLY A 31 -43.30 -14.94 23.02
N SER A 32 -42.28 -14.72 22.22
CA SER A 32 -41.34 -13.56 22.38
C SER A 32 -41.97 -12.23 22.02
N GLY A 33 -42.97 -12.23 21.13
CA GLY A 33 -43.58 -11.00 20.61
C GLY A 33 -42.61 -10.11 19.79
N SER A 34 -41.38 -10.54 19.58
CA SER A 34 -40.40 -9.82 18.79
C SER A 34 -40.70 -10.01 17.30
N THR A 35 -40.72 -8.88 16.58
CA THR A 35 -40.80 -8.84 15.09
C THR A 35 -39.44 -8.47 14.46
N ASP A 36 -38.44 -8.19 15.28
CA ASP A 36 -37.11 -7.81 14.87
C ASP A 36 -36.26 -9.07 14.68
N VAL A 37 -36.40 -9.66 13.52
CA VAL A 37 -35.76 -10.92 13.12
C VAL A 37 -35.02 -10.71 11.80
N LEU A 38 -34.02 -11.56 11.52
CA LEU A 38 -33.38 -11.56 10.22
C LEU A 38 -34.35 -12.02 9.11
N PRO A 39 -34.18 -11.56 7.88
CA PRO A 39 -34.89 -12.16 6.76
C PRO A 39 -34.64 -13.67 6.69
N ALA A 40 -35.65 -14.45 6.30
CA ALA A 40 -35.54 -15.93 6.28
C ALA A 40 -34.35 -16.43 5.42
N SER A 41 -33.93 -15.67 4.40
CA SER A 41 -32.74 -15.97 3.61
C SER A 41 -31.42 -15.74 4.35
N LYS A 42 -31.42 -15.05 5.48
CA LYS A 42 -30.26 -14.76 6.31
C LYS A 42 -30.34 -15.44 7.70
N ASP A 43 -31.46 -16.08 8.00
CA ASP A 43 -31.59 -16.94 9.18
C ASP A 43 -31.01 -18.34 8.87
N VAL A 44 -29.70 -18.37 8.67
CA VAL A 44 -28.90 -19.57 8.35
C VAL A 44 -27.54 -19.48 9.06
N ARG A 45 -26.98 -20.62 9.45
CA ARG A 45 -25.76 -20.70 10.27
C ARG A 45 -24.50 -20.10 9.65
N ASN A 46 -24.41 -19.97 8.36
CA ASN A 46 -23.32 -19.28 7.70
C ASN A 46 -23.40 -17.73 7.80
N TYR A 47 -24.54 -17.19 8.30
CA TYR A 47 -24.69 -15.76 8.57
C TYR A 47 -24.70 -15.42 10.06
N SER A 48 -25.19 -16.35 10.89
CA SER A 48 -25.24 -16.19 12.35
C SER A 48 -25.18 -17.55 13.03
N ILE A 49 -24.28 -17.72 13.98
CA ILE A 49 -24.23 -18.93 14.84
C ILE A 49 -25.49 -19.08 15.73
N MET A 50 -26.28 -17.99 15.87
CA MET A 50 -27.52 -17.99 16.61
C MET A 50 -28.68 -18.63 15.85
N SER A 51 -28.50 -18.91 14.54
CA SER A 51 -29.53 -19.60 13.73
C SER A 51 -29.53 -21.11 13.97
N TYR A 52 -30.72 -21.69 13.82
CA TYR A 52 -30.89 -23.16 13.85
C TYR A 52 -30.99 -23.76 12.45
N THR A 53 -31.07 -22.93 11.42
CA THR A 53 -31.19 -23.35 10.03
C THR A 53 -29.82 -23.68 9.45
N ASN A 54 -29.66 -24.87 8.89
CA ASN A 54 -28.47 -25.23 8.14
C ASN A 54 -28.55 -24.61 6.74
N PRO A 55 -27.40 -24.30 6.11
CA PRO A 55 -27.34 -23.96 4.69
C PRO A 55 -28.02 -25.03 3.82
N SER A 56 -28.65 -24.61 2.74
CA SER A 56 -29.34 -25.52 1.80
C SER A 56 -28.35 -26.30 0.92
N ASP A 57 -27.13 -25.80 0.79
CA ASP A 57 -26.07 -26.40 0.01
C ASP A 57 -25.30 -27.41 0.88
N ASP A 58 -24.80 -28.47 0.27
CA ASP A 58 -24.22 -29.64 0.96
C ASP A 58 -22.96 -29.33 1.77
N TYR A 59 -23.12 -28.56 2.84
CA TYR A 59 -22.07 -28.35 3.86
C TYR A 59 -21.88 -29.64 4.69
N PHE A 60 -21.55 -30.75 4.01
CA PHE A 60 -21.35 -32.02 4.67
C PHE A 60 -19.92 -32.48 4.53
N THR A 61 -19.30 -32.82 5.63
CA THR A 61 -18.07 -33.61 5.62
C THR A 61 -18.39 -35.08 5.72
N TYR A 62 -17.67 -35.91 4.96
CA TYR A 62 -17.77 -37.35 5.08
C TYR A 62 -16.74 -37.84 6.11
N ALA A 63 -17.19 -38.29 7.26
CA ALA A 63 -16.30 -38.84 8.27
C ALA A 63 -15.81 -40.25 7.85
N GLU A 64 -14.61 -40.63 8.29
CA GLU A 64 -14.01 -41.93 7.98
C GLU A 64 -14.87 -43.13 8.40
N ASN A 65 -15.81 -42.94 9.35
CA ASN A 65 -16.74 -43.96 9.79
C ASN A 65 -17.99 -44.12 8.90
N GLY A 66 -18.12 -43.33 7.84
CA GLY A 66 -19.24 -43.36 6.92
C GLY A 66 -20.44 -42.49 7.32
N ASP A 67 -20.31 -41.67 8.36
CA ASP A 67 -21.35 -40.72 8.77
C ASP A 67 -21.13 -39.37 8.12
N TYR A 68 -22.23 -38.68 7.73
CA TYR A 68 -22.18 -37.31 7.28
C TYR A 68 -22.09 -36.38 8.51
N GLN A 69 -21.12 -35.48 8.48
CA GLN A 69 -21.01 -34.40 9.46
C GLN A 69 -21.27 -33.06 8.78
N TYR A 70 -22.07 -32.23 9.42
CA TYR A 70 -22.24 -30.86 8.95
C TYR A 70 -20.96 -30.06 9.18
N LEU A 71 -20.54 -29.31 8.18
CA LEU A 71 -19.56 -28.26 8.35
C LEU A 71 -20.25 -27.09 9.02
N ILE A 72 -19.68 -26.58 10.07
CA ILE A 72 -20.24 -25.51 10.90
C ILE A 72 -19.20 -24.43 11.10
N SER A 73 -19.72 -23.23 11.42
CA SER A 73 -18.90 -22.06 11.64
C SER A 73 -17.87 -22.28 12.75
N SER A 74 -16.62 -21.94 12.44
CA SER A 74 -15.49 -21.98 13.38
C SER A 74 -15.37 -20.70 14.20
N THR A 75 -16.07 -19.63 13.78
CA THR A 75 -16.11 -18.31 14.43
C THR A 75 -17.56 -17.84 14.58
N PRO A 76 -17.84 -16.81 15.43
CA PRO A 76 -19.02 -15.99 15.25
C PRO A 76 -19.05 -15.44 13.82
N MET A 77 -20.24 -15.34 13.22
CA MET A 77 -20.39 -14.87 11.85
C MET A 77 -20.65 -13.36 11.80
N VAL A 78 -20.72 -12.80 10.61
CA VAL A 78 -20.74 -11.33 10.42
C VAL A 78 -21.85 -10.65 11.20
N TYR A 79 -23.06 -11.23 11.26
CA TYR A 79 -24.15 -10.63 12.03
C TYR A 79 -23.97 -10.75 13.55
N ASP A 80 -23.34 -11.84 14.02
CA ASP A 80 -23.04 -12.01 15.44
C ASP A 80 -22.00 -10.98 15.88
N ILE A 81 -20.92 -10.83 15.07
CA ILE A 81 -19.86 -9.86 15.32
C ILE A 81 -20.45 -8.45 15.33
N ALA A 82 -21.27 -8.08 14.35
CA ALA A 82 -21.92 -6.78 14.28
C ALA A 82 -22.79 -6.49 15.51
N ALA A 83 -23.57 -7.46 15.96
CA ALA A 83 -24.41 -7.32 17.14
C ALA A 83 -23.59 -7.16 18.43
N ILE A 84 -22.53 -7.93 18.59
CA ILE A 84 -21.60 -7.79 19.73
C ILE A 84 -20.89 -6.45 19.71
N GLN A 85 -20.42 -6.00 18.54
CA GLN A 85 -19.80 -4.68 18.40
C GLN A 85 -20.77 -3.54 18.71
N TYR A 86 -22.04 -3.69 18.34
CA TYR A 86 -23.08 -2.71 18.69
C TYR A 86 -23.31 -2.61 20.20
N LEU A 87 -23.29 -3.75 20.90
CA LEU A 87 -23.54 -3.80 22.35
C LEU A 87 -22.34 -3.37 23.19
N TYR A 88 -21.13 -3.70 22.77
CA TYR A 88 -19.92 -3.59 23.59
C TYR A 88 -18.81 -2.74 22.97
N GLY A 89 -18.97 -2.33 21.73
CA GLY A 89 -17.92 -1.71 20.92
C GLY A 89 -17.00 -2.74 20.27
N PRO A 90 -16.25 -2.34 19.22
CA PRO A 90 -15.30 -3.22 18.57
C PRO A 90 -14.10 -3.52 19.48
N ALA A 91 -13.69 -4.78 19.53
CA ALA A 91 -12.47 -5.18 20.22
C ALA A 91 -11.26 -4.93 19.34
N THR A 92 -10.13 -4.57 19.93
CA THR A 92 -8.85 -4.51 19.22
C THR A 92 -8.34 -5.93 18.98
N ASN A 93 -8.12 -6.30 17.73
CA ASN A 93 -7.61 -7.61 17.31
C ASN A 93 -6.86 -7.45 15.99
N ASN A 94 -5.73 -8.12 15.81
CA ASN A 94 -4.87 -8.04 14.64
C ASN A 94 -4.62 -6.56 14.27
N THR A 95 -3.62 -5.93 14.81
CA THR A 95 -3.36 -4.50 14.60
C THR A 95 -2.18 -4.24 13.66
N GLY A 96 -1.61 -5.27 13.11
CA GLY A 96 -0.52 -5.21 12.15
C GLY A 96 -0.89 -6.00 10.91
N ASP A 97 -0.07 -5.89 9.88
CA ASP A 97 -0.27 -6.54 8.60
C ASP A 97 -0.45 -8.05 8.77
N THR A 98 -1.61 -8.54 8.37
CA THR A 98 -2.03 -9.93 8.52
C THR A 98 -2.28 -10.56 7.16
N THR A 99 -1.77 -11.78 6.96
CA THR A 99 -2.14 -12.58 5.78
C THR A 99 -3.05 -13.72 6.21
N PHE A 100 -4.30 -13.71 5.75
CA PHE A 100 -5.29 -14.75 5.97
C PHE A 100 -5.13 -15.81 4.87
N THR A 101 -4.73 -17.03 5.26
CA THR A 101 -4.51 -18.15 4.34
C THR A 101 -5.36 -19.35 4.72
N TYR A 102 -5.87 -20.06 3.72
CA TYR A 102 -6.71 -21.22 3.86
C TYR A 102 -6.16 -22.41 3.07
N VAL A 103 -6.59 -23.62 3.38
CA VAL A 103 -6.15 -24.83 2.71
C VAL A 103 -7.26 -25.30 1.77
N ALA A 104 -6.98 -25.37 0.47
CA ALA A 104 -7.99 -25.57 -0.59
C ALA A 104 -8.77 -26.89 -0.52
N ASP A 105 -8.22 -27.91 0.11
CA ASP A 105 -8.90 -29.20 0.30
C ASP A 105 -9.57 -29.36 1.68
N GLN A 106 -9.51 -28.29 2.52
CA GLN A 106 -10.13 -28.27 3.84
C GLN A 106 -11.28 -27.24 3.87
N PRO A 107 -12.53 -27.70 3.78
CA PRO A 107 -13.69 -26.81 3.80
C PRO A 107 -13.81 -26.08 5.15
N PHE A 108 -14.24 -24.84 5.12
CA PHE A 108 -14.40 -23.98 6.31
C PHE A 108 -15.62 -23.07 6.19
N VAL A 109 -16.13 -22.61 7.32
CA VAL A 109 -17.15 -21.56 7.44
C VAL A 109 -16.70 -20.63 8.54
N GLU A 110 -16.34 -19.40 8.20
CA GLU A 110 -15.90 -18.42 9.21
C GLU A 110 -16.06 -16.97 8.74
N ALA A 111 -16.01 -16.08 9.71
CA ALA A 111 -15.88 -14.65 9.47
C ALA A 111 -14.63 -14.13 10.18
N ILE A 112 -13.94 -13.19 9.51
CA ILE A 112 -12.78 -12.51 10.09
C ILE A 112 -13.17 -11.17 10.68
N TRP A 113 -12.50 -10.82 11.78
CA TRP A 113 -12.45 -9.51 12.38
C TRP A 113 -11.00 -9.07 12.49
N ASP A 114 -10.68 -8.00 11.79
CA ASP A 114 -9.40 -7.32 11.85
C ASP A 114 -9.63 -5.85 12.17
N SER A 115 -8.80 -5.25 12.99
CA SER A 115 -9.00 -3.87 13.46
C SER A 115 -8.11 -2.85 12.77
N SER A 116 -6.99 -3.24 12.20
CA SER A 116 -6.11 -2.37 11.41
C SER A 116 -4.87 -3.13 10.90
N GLY A 117 -4.30 -2.68 9.84
CA GLY A 117 -3.13 -3.24 9.18
C GLY A 117 -3.19 -2.92 7.69
N ASN A 118 -2.25 -3.47 6.94
CA ASN A 118 -2.36 -3.66 5.51
C ASN A 118 -2.48 -5.17 5.29
N ASP A 119 -3.72 -5.63 5.14
CA ASP A 119 -4.09 -7.03 5.29
C ASP A 119 -4.33 -7.70 3.95
N THR A 120 -4.05 -8.99 3.87
CA THR A 120 -4.16 -9.77 2.62
C THR A 120 -5.01 -11.01 2.83
N LEU A 121 -5.97 -11.24 1.94
CA LEU A 121 -6.64 -12.52 1.77
C LEU A 121 -5.92 -13.31 0.66
N ASP A 122 -5.20 -14.35 1.03
CA ASP A 122 -4.42 -15.17 0.09
C ASP A 122 -5.11 -16.51 -0.18
N LEU A 123 -5.65 -16.66 -1.39
CA LEU A 123 -6.30 -17.84 -1.92
C LEU A 123 -5.47 -18.50 -3.05
N SER A 124 -4.20 -18.17 -3.18
CA SER A 124 -3.33 -18.61 -4.29
C SER A 124 -3.22 -20.13 -4.45
N ASN A 125 -3.55 -20.90 -3.43
CA ASN A 125 -3.54 -22.35 -3.47
C ASN A 125 -4.89 -22.98 -3.89
N PHE A 126 -5.94 -22.19 -4.14
CA PHE A 126 -7.25 -22.68 -4.57
C PHE A 126 -7.26 -22.95 -6.08
N LEU A 127 -7.95 -24.02 -6.47
CA LEU A 127 -7.99 -24.49 -7.87
C LEU A 127 -9.34 -24.23 -8.55
N GLU A 128 -10.38 -24.06 -7.75
CA GLU A 128 -11.76 -23.87 -8.21
C GLU A 128 -12.10 -22.37 -8.21
N ALA A 129 -13.04 -21.99 -9.05
CA ALA A 129 -13.51 -20.60 -9.15
C ALA A 129 -14.14 -20.11 -7.84
N CYS A 130 -13.65 -18.98 -7.34
CA CYS A 130 -14.14 -18.32 -6.13
C CYS A 130 -14.91 -17.02 -6.47
N THR A 131 -15.81 -16.65 -5.58
CA THR A 131 -16.42 -15.31 -5.58
C THR A 131 -16.04 -14.61 -4.29
N VAL A 132 -15.20 -13.59 -4.38
CA VAL A 132 -14.60 -12.91 -3.23
C VAL A 132 -15.06 -11.46 -3.19
N SER A 133 -15.41 -10.99 -2.00
CA SER A 133 -15.69 -9.58 -1.76
C SER A 133 -14.92 -9.10 -0.51
N LEU A 134 -14.12 -8.06 -0.68
CA LEU A 134 -13.41 -7.40 0.42
C LEU A 134 -14.27 -6.33 1.12
N VAL A 135 -15.49 -6.09 0.65
CA VAL A 135 -16.40 -5.11 1.24
C VAL A 135 -16.74 -5.49 2.68
N PRO A 136 -16.52 -4.61 3.68
CA PRO A 136 -16.89 -4.89 5.07
C PRO A 136 -18.38 -5.27 5.23
N GLY A 137 -18.65 -6.38 5.87
CA GLY A 137 -20.00 -6.93 6.04
C GLY A 137 -20.45 -7.86 4.91
N ALA A 138 -19.66 -8.01 3.84
CA ALA A 138 -19.97 -8.91 2.74
C ALA A 138 -19.58 -10.36 3.04
N TYR A 139 -20.13 -11.25 2.22
CA TYR A 139 -19.82 -12.67 2.20
C TYR A 139 -19.18 -13.06 0.87
N SER A 140 -18.34 -14.07 0.95
CA SER A 140 -17.63 -14.66 -0.17
C SER A 140 -17.93 -16.14 -0.26
N THR A 141 -17.88 -16.67 -1.49
CA THR A 141 -17.90 -18.10 -1.77
C THR A 141 -16.48 -18.52 -2.14
N ILE A 142 -15.78 -19.13 -1.21
CA ILE A 142 -14.46 -19.69 -1.45
C ILE A 142 -14.60 -21.18 -1.68
N ALA A 143 -14.42 -21.60 -2.93
CA ALA A 143 -14.68 -22.95 -3.38
C ALA A 143 -13.52 -23.89 -2.99
N CYS A 144 -13.78 -24.79 -2.06
CA CYS A 144 -12.85 -25.84 -1.69
C CYS A 144 -12.97 -27.04 -2.65
N THR A 145 -11.86 -27.69 -2.95
CA THR A 145 -11.83 -28.86 -3.84
C THR A 145 -12.80 -29.95 -3.37
N ASN A 146 -13.67 -30.40 -4.26
CA ASN A 146 -14.75 -31.37 -4.00
C ASN A 146 -15.88 -30.92 -3.06
N TRP A 147 -15.98 -29.64 -2.75
CA TRP A 147 -17.04 -29.10 -1.88
C TRP A 147 -17.83 -28.00 -2.61
N SER A 148 -19.16 -28.12 -2.55
CA SER A 148 -20.05 -27.07 -3.01
C SER A 148 -20.52 -26.26 -1.82
N MET A 149 -20.02 -25.03 -1.67
CA MET A 149 -20.35 -24.13 -0.56
C MET A 149 -20.64 -22.74 -1.13
N THR A 150 -21.56 -22.03 -0.48
CA THR A 150 -21.87 -20.63 -0.79
C THR A 150 -21.82 -19.80 0.48
N ASP A 151 -21.36 -18.55 0.38
CA ASP A 151 -21.27 -17.62 1.50
C ASP A 151 -20.58 -18.23 2.74
N ASN A 152 -19.51 -18.99 2.51
CA ASN A 152 -18.79 -19.70 3.57
C ASN A 152 -17.72 -18.84 4.27
N PHE A 153 -17.44 -17.66 3.74
CA PHE A 153 -16.48 -16.72 4.32
C PHE A 153 -17.09 -15.32 4.41
N GLY A 154 -16.87 -14.63 5.52
CA GLY A 154 -17.36 -13.27 5.72
C GLY A 154 -16.31 -12.33 6.26
N ILE A 155 -16.39 -11.06 5.89
CA ILE A 155 -15.61 -9.97 6.50
C ILE A 155 -16.53 -9.17 7.41
N ALA A 156 -16.19 -9.07 8.69
CA ALA A 156 -17.01 -8.36 9.65
C ALA A 156 -17.11 -6.85 9.32
N HIS A 157 -18.21 -6.22 9.72
CA HIS A 157 -18.36 -4.78 9.59
C HIS A 157 -17.25 -4.05 10.36
N GLY A 158 -16.59 -3.10 9.70
CA GLY A 158 -15.49 -2.33 10.26
C GLY A 158 -14.11 -2.98 10.13
N SER A 159 -14.01 -4.22 9.61
CA SER A 159 -12.73 -4.76 9.14
C SER A 159 -12.44 -4.24 7.74
N ILE A 160 -11.21 -3.89 7.48
CA ILE A 160 -10.73 -3.52 6.16
C ILE A 160 -9.64 -4.52 5.80
N ILE A 161 -9.76 -5.15 4.65
CA ILE A 161 -8.75 -6.01 4.04
C ILE A 161 -8.39 -5.38 2.71
N GLU A 162 -7.15 -4.96 2.57
CA GLU A 162 -6.73 -4.15 1.42
C GLU A 162 -6.33 -5.01 0.22
N ASN A 163 -5.86 -6.23 0.45
CA ASN A 163 -5.26 -7.02 -0.62
C ASN A 163 -5.93 -8.38 -0.78
N VAL A 164 -5.95 -8.86 -2.02
CA VAL A 164 -6.46 -10.20 -2.33
C VAL A 164 -5.62 -10.85 -3.41
N THR A 165 -5.34 -12.13 -3.21
CA THR A 165 -4.76 -13.00 -4.23
C THR A 165 -5.71 -14.16 -4.45
N GLY A 166 -6.26 -14.27 -5.65
CA GLY A 166 -7.10 -15.37 -6.13
C GLY A 166 -6.26 -16.62 -6.48
N GLY A 167 -6.95 -17.64 -6.94
CA GLY A 167 -6.38 -18.96 -7.19
C GLY A 167 -6.08 -19.29 -8.65
N ALA A 168 -6.40 -20.52 -9.05
CA ALA A 168 -6.21 -20.97 -10.43
C ALA A 168 -7.54 -21.11 -11.20
N GLY A 169 -8.68 -20.91 -10.57
CA GLY A 169 -9.98 -20.90 -11.20
C GLY A 169 -10.31 -19.51 -11.76
N GLY A 170 -11.30 -19.39 -12.66
CA GLY A 170 -11.81 -18.08 -13.08
C GLY A 170 -12.56 -17.42 -11.95
N ASP A 171 -11.93 -16.53 -11.21
CA ASP A 171 -12.41 -15.91 -9.99
C ASP A 171 -13.24 -14.65 -10.29
N THR A 172 -14.15 -14.33 -9.38
CA THR A 172 -14.81 -13.02 -9.34
C THR A 172 -14.39 -12.32 -8.06
N ILE A 173 -13.64 -11.23 -8.17
CA ILE A 173 -13.07 -10.51 -7.03
C ILE A 173 -13.60 -9.08 -7.01
N ILE A 174 -14.10 -8.68 -5.86
CA ILE A 174 -14.58 -7.32 -5.60
C ILE A 174 -13.78 -6.76 -4.42
N GLY A 175 -13.04 -5.68 -4.66
CA GLY A 175 -12.32 -4.91 -3.65
C GLY A 175 -13.24 -4.11 -2.73
N ASN A 176 -12.76 -3.02 -2.19
CA ASN A 176 -13.52 -2.14 -1.29
C ASN A 176 -13.20 -0.65 -1.58
N ASP A 177 -13.47 0.24 -0.61
CA ASP A 177 -13.21 1.68 -0.78
C ASP A 177 -11.76 2.10 -0.41
N SER A 178 -10.89 1.14 -0.09
CA SER A 178 -9.47 1.39 0.17
C SER A 178 -8.62 1.17 -1.08
N ASN A 179 -7.38 1.61 -1.07
CA ASN A 179 -6.43 1.27 -2.12
C ASN A 179 -6.15 -0.25 -2.08
N ASN A 180 -6.62 -1.00 -3.06
CA ASN A 180 -6.51 -2.45 -3.07
C ASN A 180 -5.39 -2.94 -4.00
N ILE A 181 -4.70 -4.01 -3.58
CA ILE A 181 -3.91 -4.82 -4.50
C ILE A 181 -4.74 -6.05 -4.85
N VAL A 182 -5.11 -6.16 -6.13
CA VAL A 182 -5.94 -7.25 -6.64
C VAL A 182 -5.14 -8.12 -7.59
N ILE A 183 -4.98 -9.39 -7.24
CA ILE A 183 -4.36 -10.42 -8.06
C ILE A 183 -5.41 -11.50 -8.32
N GLY A 184 -5.86 -11.66 -9.57
CA GLY A 184 -6.84 -12.70 -9.93
C GLY A 184 -6.27 -14.10 -9.78
N GLY A 185 -5.04 -14.29 -10.21
CA GLY A 185 -4.35 -15.57 -10.22
C GLY A 185 -4.23 -16.12 -11.63
N ALA A 186 -4.45 -17.41 -11.79
CA ALA A 186 -4.58 -18.03 -13.09
C ALA A 186 -6.07 -18.30 -13.39
N GLY A 187 -6.45 -18.27 -14.65
CA GLY A 187 -7.84 -18.41 -15.08
C GLY A 187 -8.32 -17.13 -15.76
N ASP A 188 -9.59 -17.12 -16.16
CA ASP A 188 -10.19 -15.93 -16.74
C ASP A 188 -10.98 -15.22 -15.64
N ASP A 189 -10.41 -14.18 -15.06
CA ASP A 189 -10.92 -13.53 -13.86
C ASP A 189 -11.76 -12.28 -14.16
N ILE A 190 -12.70 -11.99 -13.25
CA ILE A 190 -13.50 -10.75 -13.25
C ILE A 190 -13.11 -9.96 -12.00
N LEU A 191 -12.47 -8.82 -12.20
CA LEU A 191 -11.88 -8.01 -11.15
C LEU A 191 -12.55 -6.64 -11.07
N THR A 192 -12.90 -6.24 -9.87
CA THR A 192 -13.46 -4.92 -9.54
C THR A 192 -12.61 -4.34 -8.41
N GLY A 193 -12.04 -3.14 -8.57
CA GLY A 193 -11.25 -2.48 -7.54
C GLY A 193 -12.13 -1.87 -6.46
N GLY A 194 -13.09 -1.09 -6.85
CA GLY A 194 -13.94 -0.30 -5.99
C GLY A 194 -13.58 1.18 -6.07
N ALA A 195 -13.57 1.84 -4.93
CA ALA A 195 -13.04 3.19 -4.85
C ALA A 195 -11.63 3.15 -4.26
N GLY A 196 -10.79 4.10 -4.62
CA GLY A 196 -9.41 4.15 -4.15
C GLY A 196 -8.42 4.27 -5.30
N LEU A 197 -7.16 4.02 -5.00
CA LEU A 197 -6.09 3.89 -5.98
C LEU A 197 -5.72 2.41 -6.04
N ASP A 198 -6.33 1.68 -6.97
CA ASP A 198 -6.22 0.22 -7.00
C ASP A 198 -5.08 -0.24 -7.90
N SER A 199 -4.46 -1.35 -7.54
CA SER A 199 -3.39 -1.98 -8.31
C SER A 199 -3.78 -3.37 -8.73
N PHE A 200 -4.09 -3.55 -10.01
CA PHE A 200 -4.36 -4.86 -10.61
C PHE A 200 -3.06 -5.47 -11.10
N ARG A 201 -2.72 -6.66 -10.58
CA ARG A 201 -1.46 -7.33 -10.88
C ARG A 201 -1.70 -8.64 -11.62
N PHE A 202 -1.12 -8.76 -12.81
CA PHE A 202 -1.27 -9.91 -13.71
C PHE A 202 0.03 -10.69 -13.75
N LEU A 203 0.01 -11.87 -13.18
CA LEU A 203 1.17 -12.75 -13.11
C LEU A 203 1.36 -13.49 -14.44
N TYR A 204 2.46 -14.23 -14.56
CA TYR A 204 2.73 -15.05 -15.73
C TYR A 204 1.60 -16.05 -15.99
N GLU A 205 1.08 -16.06 -17.25
CA GLU A 205 -0.04 -16.93 -17.66
C GLU A 205 -1.30 -16.75 -16.80
N SER A 206 -1.62 -15.50 -16.38
CA SER A 206 -2.82 -15.22 -15.59
C SER A 206 -4.12 -15.54 -16.34
N GLY A 207 -4.14 -15.55 -17.66
CA GLY A 207 -5.33 -15.86 -18.45
C GLY A 207 -5.87 -14.66 -19.23
N SER A 208 -7.18 -14.61 -19.39
CA SER A 208 -7.89 -13.51 -20.06
C SER A 208 -8.84 -12.84 -19.06
N ASP A 209 -8.34 -11.82 -18.41
CA ASP A 209 -8.98 -11.16 -17.27
C ASP A 209 -9.82 -9.96 -17.72
N THR A 210 -10.79 -9.60 -16.90
CA THR A 210 -11.62 -8.41 -17.13
C THR A 210 -11.61 -7.53 -15.87
N VAL A 211 -11.13 -6.30 -16.01
CA VAL A 211 -11.30 -5.27 -14.99
C VAL A 211 -12.55 -4.46 -15.31
N THR A 212 -13.50 -4.41 -14.36
CA THR A 212 -14.85 -3.93 -14.61
C THR A 212 -15.05 -2.44 -14.37
N ASP A 213 -14.22 -1.81 -13.56
CA ASP A 213 -14.35 -0.43 -13.07
C ASP A 213 -13.05 0.39 -13.12
N PHE A 214 -12.09 -0.03 -13.93
CA PHE A 214 -10.78 0.61 -14.04
C PHE A 214 -10.86 2.13 -14.27
N SER A 215 -10.23 2.90 -13.39
CA SER A 215 -10.07 4.35 -13.51
C SER A 215 -8.70 4.68 -14.10
N VAL A 216 -8.66 5.25 -15.29
CA VAL A 216 -7.39 5.64 -15.96
C VAL A 216 -6.58 6.71 -15.21
N THR A 217 -7.19 7.38 -14.23
CA THR A 217 -6.56 8.45 -13.44
C THR A 217 -6.09 7.99 -12.07
N ASP A 218 -6.68 6.93 -11.55
CA ASP A 218 -6.51 6.54 -10.17
C ASP A 218 -5.89 5.15 -10.03
N ASP A 219 -6.20 4.23 -10.98
CA ASP A 219 -5.78 2.84 -10.89
C ASP A 219 -4.53 2.52 -11.68
N ASN A 220 -3.88 1.41 -11.30
CA ASN A 220 -2.67 0.93 -11.93
C ASN A 220 -2.79 -0.52 -12.42
N LEU A 221 -2.14 -0.82 -13.56
CA LEU A 221 -2.02 -2.15 -14.12
C LEU A 221 -0.56 -2.58 -14.15
N MET A 222 -0.25 -3.72 -13.57
CA MET A 222 1.11 -4.28 -13.53
C MET A 222 1.11 -5.70 -14.09
N PHE A 223 2.02 -5.99 -14.98
CA PHE A 223 2.19 -7.31 -15.59
C PHE A 223 3.56 -7.89 -15.23
N PHE A 224 3.63 -9.16 -14.91
CA PHE A 224 4.85 -9.80 -14.46
C PHE A 224 5.23 -10.99 -15.36
N ASP A 225 6.52 -11.15 -15.62
CA ASP A 225 7.04 -12.32 -16.35
C ASP A 225 7.16 -13.58 -15.46
N SER A 226 7.60 -14.69 -16.02
CA SER A 226 7.78 -15.96 -15.29
C SER A 226 8.85 -15.91 -14.19
N GLY A 227 9.66 -14.87 -14.16
CA GLY A 227 10.66 -14.62 -13.10
C GLY A 227 10.14 -13.67 -12.00
N GLY A 228 8.90 -13.17 -12.15
CA GLY A 228 8.34 -12.17 -11.25
C GLY A 228 8.88 -10.75 -11.49
N VAL A 229 9.48 -10.51 -12.67
CA VAL A 229 9.94 -9.17 -13.06
C VAL A 229 8.82 -8.46 -13.81
N GLU A 230 8.58 -7.22 -13.45
CA GLU A 230 7.54 -6.40 -14.08
C GLU A 230 7.84 -6.18 -15.58
N ILE A 231 6.82 -6.39 -16.39
CA ILE A 231 6.86 -6.17 -17.84
C ILE A 231 6.62 -4.70 -18.10
N ASN A 232 7.54 -4.05 -18.80
CA ASN A 232 7.39 -2.64 -19.15
C ASN A 232 6.09 -2.42 -19.96
N SER A 233 5.27 -1.48 -19.51
CA SER A 233 4.00 -1.15 -20.12
C SER A 233 4.10 -0.78 -21.61
N SER A 234 5.22 -0.20 -22.05
CA SER A 234 5.47 0.11 -23.46
C SER A 234 5.59 -1.13 -24.36
N SER A 235 5.73 -2.31 -23.80
CA SER A 235 5.76 -3.59 -24.53
C SER A 235 4.38 -4.26 -24.66
N LEU A 236 3.34 -3.71 -24.03
CA LEU A 236 1.98 -4.21 -24.14
C LEU A 236 1.41 -3.88 -25.52
N ILE A 237 0.61 -4.81 -26.05
CA ILE A 237 -0.14 -4.61 -27.31
C ILE A 237 -1.54 -4.21 -26.94
N GLU A 238 -1.95 -3.01 -27.36
CA GLU A 238 -3.31 -2.49 -27.20
C GLU A 238 -4.15 -2.84 -28.44
N SER A 239 -5.36 -3.30 -28.20
CA SER A 239 -6.39 -3.54 -29.21
C SER A 239 -7.76 -3.27 -28.59
N ASN A 240 -8.82 -3.28 -29.41
CA ASN A 240 -10.19 -3.21 -28.90
C ASN A 240 -10.93 -4.51 -29.23
N ASN A 241 -11.81 -4.95 -28.31
CA ASN A 241 -12.72 -6.06 -28.56
C ASN A 241 -13.94 -5.61 -29.41
N ASP A 242 -14.85 -6.53 -29.71
CA ASP A 242 -16.06 -6.23 -30.50
C ASP A 242 -17.02 -5.26 -29.78
N ALA A 243 -16.97 -5.14 -28.47
CA ALA A 243 -17.72 -4.17 -27.69
C ALA A 243 -17.09 -2.77 -27.70
N GLY A 244 -15.84 -2.67 -28.15
CA GLY A 244 -15.07 -1.43 -28.18
C GLY A 244 -14.22 -1.18 -26.94
N ASP A 245 -14.16 -2.14 -26.01
CA ASP A 245 -13.33 -2.03 -24.81
C ASP A 245 -11.85 -2.28 -25.15
N VAL A 246 -10.96 -1.61 -24.44
CA VAL A 246 -9.52 -1.83 -24.58
C VAL A 246 -9.13 -3.21 -24.08
N VAL A 247 -8.32 -3.89 -24.87
CA VAL A 247 -7.67 -5.15 -24.51
C VAL A 247 -6.16 -4.96 -24.56
N LEU A 248 -5.51 -5.19 -23.45
CA LEU A 248 -4.05 -5.18 -23.31
C LEU A 248 -3.52 -6.61 -23.33
N THR A 249 -2.59 -6.87 -24.22
CA THR A 249 -1.92 -8.17 -24.34
C THR A 249 -0.46 -8.03 -23.96
N ALA A 250 -0.03 -8.79 -22.97
CA ALA A 250 1.35 -8.81 -22.50
C ALA A 250 2.15 -9.97 -23.13
N SER A 251 3.47 -9.81 -23.18
CA SER A 251 4.38 -10.83 -23.70
C SER A 251 4.42 -12.12 -22.85
N ASN A 252 3.91 -12.06 -21.64
CA ASN A 252 3.77 -13.21 -20.73
C ASN A 252 2.58 -14.12 -21.05
N GLY A 253 1.74 -13.77 -22.04
CA GLY A 253 0.53 -14.50 -22.44
C GLY A 253 -0.77 -14.02 -21.78
N SER A 254 -0.70 -13.08 -20.86
CA SER A 254 -1.89 -12.52 -20.21
C SER A 254 -2.61 -11.53 -21.12
N ASN A 255 -3.95 -11.53 -21.07
CA ASN A 255 -4.81 -10.55 -21.74
C ASN A 255 -5.71 -9.90 -20.70
N VAL A 256 -5.82 -8.57 -20.74
CA VAL A 256 -6.67 -7.83 -19.82
C VAL A 256 -7.63 -6.95 -20.59
N THR A 257 -8.91 -7.14 -20.37
CA THR A 257 -9.99 -6.30 -20.91
C THR A 257 -10.36 -5.23 -19.89
N LEU A 258 -10.27 -3.97 -20.27
CA LEU A 258 -10.73 -2.84 -19.46
C LEU A 258 -12.16 -2.48 -19.89
N GLN A 259 -13.15 -2.97 -19.14
CA GLN A 259 -14.56 -2.83 -19.50
C GLN A 259 -14.98 -1.36 -19.45
N GLY A 260 -15.64 -0.89 -20.51
CA GLY A 260 -16.10 0.50 -20.61
C GLY A 260 -15.04 1.51 -21.01
N ILE A 261 -13.78 1.10 -21.16
CA ILE A 261 -12.66 1.95 -21.59
C ILE A 261 -12.46 1.75 -23.09
N SER A 262 -12.71 2.76 -23.88
CA SER A 262 -12.61 2.69 -25.36
C SER A 262 -11.25 3.12 -25.91
N THR A 263 -10.49 3.88 -25.12
CA THR A 263 -9.10 4.29 -25.41
C THR A 263 -8.33 4.30 -24.11
N TYR A 264 -7.21 3.63 -24.10
CA TYR A 264 -6.24 3.65 -23.00
C TYR A 264 -4.92 4.14 -23.56
N SER A 265 -4.39 5.21 -23.00
CA SER A 265 -3.01 5.56 -23.25
C SER A 265 -2.21 5.02 -22.08
N LEU A 266 -1.32 4.09 -22.35
CA LEU A 266 -0.39 3.58 -21.35
C LEU A 266 0.36 4.76 -20.72
N VAL A 267 -0.26 5.37 -19.71
CA VAL A 267 0.40 6.38 -18.91
C VAL A 267 1.35 5.61 -18.01
N VAL A 268 2.61 5.58 -18.42
CA VAL A 268 3.65 5.13 -17.49
C VAL A 268 3.63 6.14 -16.34
N PRO A 269 3.38 5.73 -15.09
CA PRO A 269 3.38 6.65 -13.97
C PRO A 269 4.67 7.47 -13.99
N SER A 270 4.54 8.78 -13.97
CA SER A 270 5.70 9.66 -13.94
C SER A 270 5.89 10.22 -12.54
N LEU A 271 7.05 9.96 -11.98
CA LEU A 271 7.50 10.66 -10.80
C LEU A 271 7.76 12.11 -11.17
N ASN A 272 7.04 13.01 -10.55
CA ASN A 272 7.19 14.45 -10.76
C ASN A 272 7.72 15.10 -9.48
N GLY A 273 8.54 16.13 -9.66
CA GLY A 273 9.03 16.85 -8.50
C GLY A 273 9.66 18.19 -8.84
N THR A 274 9.96 18.94 -7.78
CA THR A 274 10.61 20.25 -7.90
C THR A 274 11.86 20.32 -7.04
N VAL A 275 12.87 21.03 -7.51
CA VAL A 275 14.11 21.28 -6.76
C VAL A 275 14.31 22.78 -6.60
N LYS A 276 14.43 23.23 -5.35
CA LYS A 276 14.68 24.62 -4.98
C LYS A 276 15.87 24.70 -4.02
N SER A 277 16.54 25.86 -3.96
CA SER A 277 17.48 26.11 -2.87
C SER A 277 16.72 26.35 -1.55
N ASN A 278 17.42 26.29 -0.42
CA ASN A 278 16.86 26.62 0.89
C ASN A 278 16.40 28.10 1.01
N SER A 279 16.80 28.96 0.07
CA SER A 279 16.28 30.34 -0.07
C SER A 279 14.99 30.42 -0.91
N GLY A 280 14.52 29.29 -1.48
CA GLY A 280 13.32 29.21 -2.34
C GLY A 280 13.60 29.48 -3.83
N THR A 281 14.86 29.68 -4.23
CA THR A 281 15.23 29.85 -5.63
C THR A 281 15.15 28.50 -6.35
N VAL A 282 14.50 28.44 -7.52
CA VAL A 282 14.45 27.22 -8.33
C VAL A 282 15.84 26.84 -8.84
N LEU A 283 16.13 25.55 -8.84
CA LEU A 283 17.43 25.03 -9.28
C LEU A 283 17.28 24.25 -10.58
N GLU A 284 17.77 24.83 -11.67
CA GLU A 284 17.89 24.17 -12.97
C GLU A 284 19.15 23.29 -13.07
N ASN A 285 19.14 22.36 -14.00
CA ASN A 285 20.28 21.46 -14.27
C ASN A 285 20.72 20.64 -13.04
N VAL A 286 19.76 20.19 -12.25
CA VAL A 286 19.97 19.24 -11.18
C VAL A 286 19.72 17.84 -11.73
N VAL A 287 20.68 16.95 -11.62
CA VAL A 287 20.55 15.56 -12.05
C VAL A 287 19.80 14.77 -10.96
N VAL A 288 18.70 14.14 -11.34
CA VAL A 288 17.91 13.26 -10.47
C VAL A 288 17.97 11.86 -11.05
N LYS A 289 18.42 10.90 -10.24
CA LYS A 289 18.56 9.48 -10.61
C LYS A 289 17.72 8.62 -9.71
N GLY A 290 17.00 7.66 -10.30
CA GLY A 290 16.28 6.61 -9.58
C GLY A 290 17.07 5.31 -9.60
N PHE A 291 17.14 4.64 -8.45
CA PHE A 291 17.77 3.34 -8.30
C PHE A 291 16.75 2.34 -7.74
N ASP A 292 16.75 1.12 -8.27
CA ASP A 292 15.95 0.02 -7.75
C ASP A 292 16.44 -0.44 -6.35
N LEU A 293 15.72 -1.36 -5.73
CA LEU A 293 16.09 -1.94 -4.43
C LEU A 293 17.43 -2.72 -4.47
N ASN A 294 17.93 -3.07 -5.67
CA ASN A 294 19.22 -3.73 -5.86
C ASN A 294 20.36 -2.73 -6.10
N GLY A 295 20.05 -1.43 -6.19
CA GLY A 295 21.02 -0.36 -6.44
C GLY A 295 21.38 -0.16 -7.93
N ASN A 296 20.56 -0.65 -8.87
CA ASN A 296 20.75 -0.38 -10.29
C ASN A 296 20.07 0.95 -10.66
N GLU A 297 20.70 1.78 -11.48
CA GLU A 297 20.08 2.99 -12.02
C GLU A 297 18.99 2.60 -13.03
N VAL A 298 17.74 2.91 -12.72
CA VAL A 298 16.57 2.58 -13.55
C VAL A 298 16.02 3.78 -14.28
N ALA A 299 16.29 5.00 -13.79
CA ALA A 299 15.87 6.24 -14.43
C ALA A 299 16.82 7.38 -14.12
N SER A 300 16.89 8.36 -15.02
CA SER A 300 17.64 9.59 -14.81
C SER A 300 17.02 10.75 -15.59
N THR A 301 16.99 11.92 -14.99
CA THR A 301 16.50 13.16 -15.61
C THR A 301 17.27 14.36 -15.08
N VAL A 302 16.99 15.53 -15.66
CA VAL A 302 17.60 16.80 -15.25
C VAL A 302 16.50 17.82 -15.05
N SER A 303 16.53 18.57 -13.95
CA SER A 303 15.54 19.62 -13.70
C SER A 303 15.63 20.75 -14.71
N ASP A 304 14.48 21.26 -15.12
CA ASP A 304 14.31 22.35 -16.08
C ASP A 304 14.55 23.75 -15.47
N VAL A 305 14.32 24.79 -16.24
CA VAL A 305 14.46 26.21 -15.82
C VAL A 305 13.47 26.60 -14.71
N SER A 306 12.42 25.81 -14.48
CA SER A 306 11.44 25.97 -13.39
C SER A 306 11.79 25.11 -12.17
N GLY A 307 12.91 24.40 -12.21
CA GLY A 307 13.32 23.43 -11.18
C GLY A 307 12.51 22.14 -11.21
N GLN A 308 11.67 21.93 -12.22
CA GLN A 308 10.83 20.72 -12.31
C GLN A 308 11.60 19.58 -12.96
N PHE A 309 11.37 18.38 -12.49
CA PHE A 309 11.85 17.15 -13.09
C PHE A 309 10.73 16.13 -13.21
N SER A 310 10.85 15.24 -14.17
CA SER A 310 9.94 14.13 -14.36
C SER A 310 10.69 12.96 -14.99
N PHE A 311 10.41 11.77 -14.56
CA PHE A 311 10.75 10.52 -15.25
C PHE A 311 9.77 9.41 -14.91
N ASN A 312 9.66 8.46 -15.81
CA ASN A 312 8.77 7.32 -15.62
C ASN A 312 9.47 6.23 -14.80
N THR A 313 8.73 5.65 -13.87
CA THR A 313 9.17 4.45 -13.15
C THR A 313 7.96 3.57 -12.85
N THR A 314 8.22 2.29 -12.72
CA THR A 314 7.22 1.26 -12.47
C THR A 314 7.51 0.47 -11.19
N GLU A 315 8.43 0.95 -10.36
CA GLU A 315 8.89 0.26 -9.17
C GLU A 315 9.29 1.23 -8.06
N ASP A 316 9.39 0.72 -6.85
CA ASP A 316 9.94 1.47 -5.72
C ASP A 316 11.37 1.89 -6.03
N ILE A 317 11.67 3.15 -5.84
CA ILE A 317 12.97 3.69 -6.16
C ILE A 317 13.56 4.48 -5.01
N THR A 318 14.89 4.48 -4.96
CA THR A 318 15.65 5.42 -4.14
C THR A 318 16.21 6.51 -5.04
N LEU A 319 15.92 7.77 -4.71
CA LEU A 319 16.42 8.90 -5.47
C LEU A 319 17.79 9.36 -4.97
N THR A 320 18.67 9.67 -5.92
CA THR A 320 19.86 10.48 -5.68
C THR A 320 19.79 11.75 -6.49
N ILE A 321 20.19 12.85 -5.87
CA ILE A 321 20.09 14.19 -6.46
C ILE A 321 21.46 14.81 -6.42
N GLU A 322 21.95 15.25 -7.57
CA GLU A 322 23.30 15.77 -7.75
C GLU A 322 23.28 17.07 -8.54
N LYS A 323 24.11 18.02 -8.17
CA LYS A 323 24.36 19.22 -8.93
C LYS A 323 25.81 19.63 -8.79
N ASP A 324 26.46 19.85 -9.92
CA ASP A 324 27.81 20.41 -9.93
C ASP A 324 27.81 21.86 -9.45
N PHE A 325 28.77 22.19 -8.64
CA PHE A 325 28.99 23.55 -8.18
C PHE A 325 30.34 24.11 -8.72
N ALA A 326 30.24 25.01 -9.68
CA ALA A 326 31.39 25.54 -10.36
C ALA A 326 31.71 27.03 -10.03
N ASN A 327 30.92 27.68 -9.15
CA ASN A 327 31.03 29.12 -8.95
C ASN A 327 31.55 29.48 -7.55
N ASN A 328 32.76 29.98 -7.47
CA ASN A 328 33.47 30.35 -6.23
C ASN A 328 33.01 31.69 -5.62
N ASN A 329 32.12 32.46 -6.28
CA ASN A 329 31.75 33.79 -5.79
C ASN A 329 30.53 33.80 -4.85
N ILE A 330 29.87 32.69 -4.65
CA ILE A 330 28.69 32.56 -3.77
C ILE A 330 29.14 32.43 -2.32
N VAL A 331 30.05 31.53 -2.05
CA VAL A 331 30.60 31.33 -0.69
C VAL A 331 31.60 32.45 -0.39
N THR A 332 31.31 33.21 0.66
CA THR A 332 32.02 34.46 0.99
C THR A 332 32.60 34.44 2.40
N VAL A 333 33.40 35.45 2.73
CA VAL A 333 33.90 35.64 4.10
C VAL A 333 32.76 35.86 5.12
N ARG A 334 31.58 36.35 4.65
CA ARG A 334 30.41 36.51 5.52
C ARG A 334 29.86 35.15 5.96
N ASP A 335 29.87 34.16 5.09
CA ASP A 335 29.47 32.79 5.40
C ASP A 335 30.35 32.16 6.46
N ALA A 336 31.66 32.40 6.34
CA ALA A 336 32.61 31.97 7.36
C ALA A 336 32.37 32.65 8.72
N LEU A 337 31.97 33.92 8.74
CA LEU A 337 31.59 34.62 9.97
C LEU A 337 30.30 34.07 10.55
N ASP A 338 29.32 33.77 9.73
CA ASP A 338 28.05 33.21 10.18
C ASP A 338 28.22 31.78 10.69
N ALA A 339 29.03 30.94 10.02
CA ALA A 339 29.41 29.63 10.52
C ALA A 339 30.15 29.72 11.88
N LEU A 340 31.05 30.69 12.03
CA LEU A 340 31.74 30.91 13.30
C LEU A 340 30.75 31.27 14.42
N LYS A 341 29.79 32.15 14.16
CA LYS A 341 28.73 32.51 15.12
C LYS A 341 27.90 31.29 15.51
N LEU A 342 27.44 30.50 14.51
CA LEU A 342 26.68 29.26 14.75
C LEU A 342 27.51 28.28 15.61
N SER A 343 28.81 28.15 15.36
CA SER A 343 29.70 27.23 16.09
C SER A 343 29.81 27.55 17.57
N ILE A 344 29.60 28.80 17.98
CA ILE A 344 29.60 29.24 19.38
C ILE A 344 28.19 29.49 19.96
N GLY A 345 27.15 29.13 19.21
CA GLY A 345 25.74 29.25 19.65
C GLY A 345 25.14 30.64 19.51
N MET A 346 25.67 31.48 18.63
CA MET A 346 25.12 32.81 18.30
C MET A 346 24.30 32.73 17.00
N THR A 347 23.38 33.68 16.83
CA THR A 347 22.65 33.85 15.57
C THR A 347 23.55 34.33 14.44
N LYS A 348 23.14 34.05 13.20
CA LYS A 348 23.79 34.57 11.99
C LYS A 348 23.79 36.12 11.97
N SER A 349 24.42 36.71 10.97
CA SER A 349 24.51 38.17 10.82
C SER A 349 23.16 38.84 10.55
N ASP A 350 22.16 38.10 10.09
CA ASP A 350 20.78 38.53 9.90
C ASP A 350 19.88 38.38 11.15
N GLY A 351 20.43 37.82 12.24
CA GLY A 351 19.72 37.61 13.50
C GLY A 351 18.91 36.29 13.52
N THR A 352 18.99 35.45 12.52
CA THR A 352 18.24 34.18 12.41
C THR A 352 19.08 32.94 12.75
N ILE A 353 18.44 31.83 13.02
CA ILE A 353 18.96 30.47 13.04
C ILE A 353 17.89 29.57 12.44
N ASN A 354 18.24 28.81 11.41
CA ASN A 354 17.45 27.75 10.85
C ASN A 354 18.24 26.43 10.99
N PRO A 355 17.61 25.29 11.30
CA PRO A 355 18.29 23.99 11.37
C PRO A 355 19.09 23.65 10.09
N LEU A 356 18.60 24.03 8.91
CA LEU A 356 19.28 23.83 7.63
C LEU A 356 20.60 24.65 7.52
N ASP A 357 20.75 25.75 8.29
CA ASP A 357 21.98 26.50 8.35
C ASP A 357 23.13 25.67 8.93
N PHE A 358 22.83 24.70 9.80
CA PHE A 358 23.84 23.80 10.34
C PHE A 358 24.35 22.83 9.28
N ILE A 359 23.50 22.39 8.33
CA ILE A 359 23.93 21.58 7.17
C ILE A 359 24.84 22.40 6.26
N ALA A 360 24.44 23.65 5.96
CA ALA A 360 25.25 24.56 5.17
C ALA A 360 26.61 24.88 5.80
N ALA A 361 26.67 24.93 7.12
CA ALA A 361 27.86 25.28 7.88
C ALA A 361 28.81 24.11 8.15
N ASP A 362 28.39 22.84 8.02
CA ASP A 362 29.23 21.64 8.24
C ASP A 362 30.10 21.37 6.98
N MET A 363 31.11 22.20 6.80
CA MET A 363 31.96 22.22 5.59
C MET A 363 32.82 20.94 5.46
N ASN A 364 33.25 20.38 6.58
CA ASN A 364 34.10 19.20 6.59
C ASN A 364 33.31 17.89 6.72
N GLN A 365 31.96 17.98 6.85
CA GLN A 365 31.03 16.86 6.96
C GLN A 365 31.31 15.89 8.13
N ASP A 366 31.77 16.42 9.25
CA ASP A 366 32.02 15.60 10.45
C ASP A 366 30.78 15.44 11.35
N GLY A 367 29.65 16.00 10.94
CA GLY A 367 28.37 15.94 11.65
C GLY A 367 28.23 16.97 12.77
N LYS A 368 29.04 18.02 12.75
CA LYS A 368 29.02 19.11 13.75
C LYS A 368 29.42 20.43 13.12
N VAL A 369 28.90 21.52 13.66
CA VAL A 369 29.36 22.86 13.30
C VAL A 369 30.34 23.36 14.34
N SER A 370 31.56 23.55 13.92
CA SER A 370 32.71 23.94 14.78
C SER A 370 33.47 25.14 14.17
N VAL A 371 34.43 25.66 14.92
CA VAL A 371 35.35 26.71 14.44
C VAL A 371 36.17 26.23 13.22
N ARG A 372 36.39 24.91 13.11
CA ARG A 372 37.12 24.32 11.97
C ARG A 372 36.35 24.50 10.67
N ASP A 373 35.04 24.30 10.66
CA ASP A 373 34.17 24.50 9.49
C ASP A 373 34.20 25.96 9.05
N ALA A 374 34.09 26.89 10.00
CA ALA A 374 34.20 28.31 9.70
C ALA A 374 35.56 28.68 9.07
N LEU A 375 36.65 28.04 9.54
CA LEU A 375 37.95 28.22 8.94
C LEU A 375 38.06 27.64 7.53
N ASP A 376 37.46 26.48 7.30
CA ASP A 376 37.44 25.82 6.01
C ASP A 376 36.59 26.61 4.98
N ILE A 377 35.45 27.16 5.40
CA ILE A 377 34.66 28.10 4.58
C ILE A 377 35.46 29.36 4.28
N LEU A 378 36.17 29.94 5.23
CA LEU A 378 37.02 31.11 5.03
C LEU A 378 38.11 30.82 4.00
N LYS A 379 38.82 29.69 4.12
CA LYS A 379 39.85 29.30 3.16
C LYS A 379 39.29 29.12 1.76
N TYR A 380 38.12 28.46 1.66
CA TYR A 380 37.45 28.29 0.37
C TYR A 380 37.08 29.62 -0.25
N SER A 381 36.50 30.56 0.53
CA SER A 381 36.12 31.89 0.04
C SER A 381 37.30 32.74 -0.42
N LEU A 382 38.51 32.41 0.03
CA LEU A 382 39.77 33.08 -0.36
C LEU A 382 40.57 32.30 -1.41
N ASN A 383 39.98 31.25 -2.03
CA ASN A 383 40.64 30.35 -2.97
C ASN A 383 41.92 29.69 -2.39
N MET A 384 41.96 29.42 -1.11
CA MET A 384 43.00 28.63 -0.46
C MET A 384 42.59 27.15 -0.47
N GLU A 385 43.53 26.23 -0.61
CA GLU A 385 43.21 24.81 -0.62
C GLU A 385 42.56 24.38 0.71
N SER A 386 41.34 23.79 0.63
CA SER A 386 40.58 23.23 1.72
C SER A 386 39.41 22.38 1.20
N SER A 387 38.42 22.09 2.01
CA SER A 387 37.18 21.45 1.61
C SER A 387 36.49 22.23 0.50
N THR A 388 35.79 21.55 -0.40
CA THR A 388 35.07 22.15 -1.52
C THR A 388 33.61 22.37 -1.20
N ALA A 389 33.04 23.51 -1.57
CA ALA A 389 31.61 23.73 -1.52
C ALA A 389 30.91 22.76 -2.47
N HIS A 390 29.78 22.21 -2.04
CA HIS A 390 29.00 21.25 -2.80
C HIS A 390 27.53 21.31 -2.39
N TRP A 391 26.65 20.80 -3.24
CA TRP A 391 25.23 20.72 -2.95
C TRP A 391 24.93 19.49 -2.08
N LYS A 392 24.02 19.67 -1.12
CA LYS A 392 23.29 18.62 -0.42
C LYS A 392 21.82 18.79 -0.72
N PHE A 393 21.12 17.68 -0.95
CA PHE A 393 19.68 17.69 -1.20
C PHE A 393 18.96 16.93 -0.12
N VAL A 394 17.85 17.48 0.32
CA VAL A 394 16.98 16.89 1.36
C VAL A 394 15.52 17.05 0.94
N PRO A 395 14.60 16.18 1.37
CA PRO A 395 13.18 16.39 1.19
C PRO A 395 12.74 17.72 1.80
N GLU A 396 11.77 18.40 1.18
CA GLU A 396 11.24 19.69 1.67
C GLU A 396 10.56 19.54 3.05
N ASP A 397 10.01 18.38 3.33
CA ASP A 397 9.35 18.01 4.58
C ASP A 397 10.29 17.36 5.62
N LEU A 398 11.61 17.43 5.41
CA LEU A 398 12.60 16.88 6.34
C LEU A 398 12.31 17.27 7.79
N ASP A 399 12.24 16.28 8.67
CA ASP A 399 12.19 16.53 10.12
C ASP A 399 13.53 17.12 10.60
N THR A 400 13.54 18.40 10.85
CA THR A 400 14.72 19.13 11.30
C THR A 400 14.88 19.20 12.83
N SER A 401 13.98 18.55 13.58
CA SER A 401 13.94 18.63 15.07
C SER A 401 15.21 18.14 15.74
N ASN A 402 15.94 17.23 15.11
CA ASN A 402 17.18 16.65 15.62
C ASN A 402 18.45 17.31 15.05
N ILE A 403 18.30 18.27 14.14
CA ILE A 403 19.44 18.97 13.55
C ILE A 403 19.87 20.13 14.45
N SER A 404 21.11 20.09 14.88
CA SER A 404 21.68 21.10 15.77
C SER A 404 23.18 21.28 15.49
N ARG A 405 23.77 22.31 16.10
CA ARG A 405 25.19 22.55 16.03
C ARG A 405 26.08 21.34 16.38
N SER A 406 25.65 20.51 17.34
CA SER A 406 26.41 19.36 17.83
C SER A 406 26.02 18.04 17.19
N ALA A 407 24.99 18.04 16.35
CA ALA A 407 24.49 16.87 15.64
C ALA A 407 23.86 17.33 14.30
N VAL A 408 24.65 17.32 13.24
CA VAL A 408 24.22 17.58 11.86
C VAL A 408 23.97 16.22 11.21
N THR A 409 22.96 15.53 11.75
CA THR A 409 22.55 14.23 11.22
C THR A 409 21.13 14.34 10.67
N TYR A 410 20.92 13.89 9.45
CA TYR A 410 19.62 13.88 8.76
C TYR A 410 19.61 12.72 7.77
N ASP A 411 18.42 12.23 7.47
CA ASP A 411 18.24 11.27 6.40
C ASP A 411 18.19 12.03 5.06
N ASN A 412 19.12 11.73 4.18
CA ASN A 412 19.18 12.27 2.82
C ASN A 412 18.80 11.21 1.78
N SER A 413 18.44 10.01 2.20
CA SER A 413 17.86 9.02 1.32
C SER A 413 16.40 9.35 1.10
N LEU A 414 15.98 9.42 -0.12
CA LEU A 414 14.58 9.51 -0.48
C LEU A 414 14.20 8.21 -1.17
N SER A 415 13.49 7.37 -0.43
CA SER A 415 12.78 6.22 -1.00
C SER A 415 11.37 6.67 -1.39
N VAL A 416 10.98 6.44 -2.63
CA VAL A 416 9.64 6.70 -3.13
C VAL A 416 9.00 5.35 -3.38
N ASP A 417 7.94 5.07 -2.63
CA ASP A 417 7.09 3.91 -2.86
C ASP A 417 6.31 4.10 -4.16
N PHE A 418 6.19 3.05 -4.97
CA PHE A 418 5.47 3.12 -6.24
C PHE A 418 4.01 3.59 -6.08
N SER A 419 3.38 3.28 -4.95
CA SER A 419 2.03 3.75 -4.62
C SER A 419 1.94 5.28 -4.41
N GLU A 420 3.07 5.96 -4.16
CA GLU A 420 3.17 7.41 -3.94
C GLU A 420 3.71 8.18 -5.16
N ILE A 421 4.00 7.50 -6.25
CA ILE A 421 4.64 8.12 -7.45
C ILE A 421 3.82 9.26 -8.05
N GLN A 422 2.51 9.25 -7.90
CA GLN A 422 1.65 10.34 -8.38
C GLN A 422 1.66 11.58 -7.47
N SER A 423 2.28 11.52 -6.31
CA SER A 423 2.47 12.68 -5.45
C SER A 423 3.62 13.57 -5.97
N GLU A 424 3.49 14.88 -5.77
CA GLU A 424 4.55 15.82 -6.13
C GLU A 424 5.65 15.79 -5.06
N HIS A 425 6.89 15.49 -5.45
CA HIS A 425 8.04 15.43 -4.56
C HIS A 425 8.89 16.70 -4.65
N SER A 426 9.05 17.38 -3.52
CA SER A 426 9.83 18.63 -3.47
C SER A 426 11.12 18.46 -2.68
N PHE A 427 12.20 18.99 -3.22
CA PHE A 427 13.54 18.92 -2.63
C PHE A 427 14.15 20.29 -2.40
N LEU A 428 14.84 20.42 -1.26
CA LEU A 428 15.64 21.56 -0.93
C LEU A 428 17.12 21.27 -1.17
N GLY A 429 17.74 22.03 -2.05
CA GLY A 429 19.19 22.08 -2.21
C GLY A 429 19.82 23.04 -1.22
N ILE A 430 20.79 22.55 -0.46
CA ILE A 430 21.58 23.32 0.50
C ILE A 430 22.99 23.35 -0.01
N LEU A 431 23.49 24.55 -0.33
CA LEU A 431 24.89 24.69 -0.73
C LEU A 431 25.76 24.72 0.53
N VAL A 432 26.53 23.68 0.73
CA VAL A 432 27.49 23.62 1.84
C VAL A 432 28.58 24.66 1.64
N GLY A 433 28.75 25.52 2.63
CA GLY A 433 29.58 26.71 2.58
C GLY A 433 28.78 28.02 2.45
N ASP A 434 27.58 28.03 1.88
CA ASP A 434 26.71 29.22 1.77
C ASP A 434 25.75 29.32 2.98
N VAL A 435 26.29 29.73 4.12
CA VAL A 435 25.57 29.77 5.41
C VAL A 435 24.53 30.89 5.47
N ASN A 436 24.74 31.95 4.69
CA ASN A 436 23.82 33.07 4.64
C ASN A 436 22.67 32.87 3.62
N GLY A 437 22.69 31.79 2.83
CA GLY A 437 21.63 31.42 1.91
C GLY A 437 21.45 32.41 0.76
N THR A 438 22.52 32.76 0.06
CA THR A 438 22.48 33.72 -1.05
C THR A 438 22.08 33.12 -2.39
N VAL A 439 21.96 31.77 -2.45
CA VAL A 439 21.54 31.03 -3.66
C VAL A 439 20.10 30.53 -3.54
#